data_92b9adf04fd02c4044f4fff5d7587905
#
_entry.id   92b9adf04fd02c4044f4fff5d7587905
#
_cell.length_a   1.000
_cell.length_b   1.000
_cell.length_c   1.000
_cell.angle_alpha   90.00
_cell.angle_beta   90.00
_cell.angle_gamma   90.00
#
_symmetry.space_group_name_H-M   'P 1'
#
loop_
_entity.id
_entity.type
_entity.pdbx_description
1 polymer ?
#
loop_
_entity_poly.entity_id
_entity_poly.type
_entity_poly.pdbx_seq_one_letter_code
_entity_poly.pdbx_strand_id
1 'polypeptide(L)'
;QKLNQGQQYEFEMQGDLRVKSTTLPATWKVTARQSDNKLTATATTTVAMSEYEIGPISLAGMLRTGDEVTLTMNLVAVDPSTASIATQITAPPSPEKLENAPSFKTEVMPVLATNCASCHNTDAMGSHHWKLDTAQDASTYAHALGVVTTARYMPPWPASDKGVPLAHSKALDEKTIAMLAEWADAGGPLDVAEDTPIRPSAQAKVTKIRKDKSLEMPKPYTGSLANRNDYRCFEIDPGLTEATFMTGFEFIPDQIKQIHHAQVFQIAAPARASLQQLEGTNLAKVPDGQPGWSCYTGTGAGAAVSASGEKSAGSKLIGGWAPGQEPASFEGAGILFQPGDTVVLQMHYHYADSVTPDQSSFVMQTEPGTSPLREITVMNPLAPVEIPCPAGATEPLCDRAAALEDNVKLYGPSGKFIEQGLLRACKKTAEELAVGLNGTY
;
A
#
# COMPACT_ATOMS: atom_id res chain seq x y z
N GLN A 1 28.41 27.48 -27.26
CA GLN A 1 29.75 27.23 -26.68
C GLN A 1 30.14 25.79 -27.03
N LYS A 2 31.34 25.54 -27.60
CA LYS A 2 31.79 24.18 -27.83
C LYS A 2 32.26 23.61 -26.50
N LEU A 3 31.76 22.44 -26.15
CA LEU A 3 32.21 21.71 -24.97
C LEU A 3 33.54 21.00 -25.29
N ASN A 4 34.51 21.07 -24.38
CA ASN A 4 35.78 20.36 -24.53
C ASN A 4 35.62 18.92 -24.01
N GLN A 5 36.21 18.00 -24.71
CA GLN A 5 36.19 16.57 -24.34
C GLN A 5 36.71 16.36 -22.93
N GLY A 6 36.00 15.57 -22.13
CA GLY A 6 36.37 15.18 -20.78
C GLY A 6 36.24 16.25 -19.73
N GLN A 7 35.96 17.50 -20.11
CA GLN A 7 35.78 18.61 -19.16
C GLN A 7 34.34 18.59 -18.57
N GLN A 8 34.26 18.85 -17.29
CA GLN A 8 32.96 19.07 -16.61
C GLN A 8 32.58 20.54 -16.70
N TYR A 9 31.32 20.79 -16.95
CA TYR A 9 30.72 22.11 -17.04
C TYR A 9 29.58 22.22 -16.02
N GLU A 10 29.51 23.33 -15.35
CA GLU A 10 28.43 23.67 -14.43
C GLU A 10 27.75 24.96 -14.93
N PHE A 11 26.44 24.93 -15.02
CA PHE A 11 25.65 26.06 -15.49
C PHE A 11 24.22 25.97 -14.98
N GLU A 12 23.49 27.06 -15.06
CA GLU A 12 22.06 27.09 -14.80
C GLU A 12 21.28 27.04 -16.11
N MET A 13 20.24 26.22 -16.11
CA MET A 13 19.27 26.11 -17.21
C MET A 13 17.90 26.56 -16.69
N GLN A 14 17.28 27.47 -17.42
CA GLN A 14 15.91 27.92 -17.13
C GLN A 14 14.94 27.25 -18.10
N GLY A 15 13.80 26.85 -17.59
CA GLY A 15 12.75 26.23 -18.39
C GLY A 15 11.45 26.10 -17.60
N ASP A 16 10.41 25.69 -18.27
CA ASP A 16 9.12 25.45 -17.66
C ASP A 16 9.02 24.02 -17.13
N LEU A 17 8.68 23.87 -15.87
CA LEU A 17 8.39 22.58 -15.25
C LEU A 17 6.87 22.44 -15.13
N ARG A 18 6.34 21.41 -15.74
CA ARG A 18 4.93 21.04 -15.62
C ARG A 18 4.77 19.87 -14.67
N VAL A 19 3.97 20.07 -13.62
CA VAL A 19 3.54 18.99 -12.71
C VAL A 19 2.02 18.98 -12.72
N LYS A 20 1.41 17.87 -13.12
CA LYS A 20 -0.04 17.76 -13.38
C LYS A 20 -0.52 18.86 -14.35
N SER A 21 -1.44 19.72 -13.89
CA SER A 21 -2.00 20.83 -14.67
C SER A 21 -1.23 22.14 -14.53
N THR A 22 -0.35 22.26 -13.53
CA THR A 22 0.36 23.50 -13.20
C THR A 22 1.72 23.53 -13.89
N THR A 23 2.01 24.62 -14.59
CA THR A 23 3.29 24.87 -15.26
C THR A 23 3.90 26.13 -14.70
N LEU A 24 5.11 26.03 -14.14
CA LEU A 24 5.86 27.13 -13.55
C LEU A 24 7.29 27.17 -14.07
N PRO A 25 7.93 28.36 -14.14
CA PRO A 25 9.33 28.45 -14.50
C PRO A 25 10.20 27.81 -13.40
N ALA A 26 11.19 27.03 -13.81
CA ALA A 26 12.13 26.38 -12.92
C ALA A 26 13.57 26.63 -13.38
N THR A 27 14.47 26.84 -12.43
CA THR A 27 15.91 26.97 -12.67
C THR A 27 16.61 25.69 -12.22
N TRP A 28 17.32 25.07 -13.14
CA TRP A 28 18.03 23.82 -12.93
C TRP A 28 19.54 24.08 -12.81
N LYS A 29 20.17 23.56 -11.80
CA LYS A 29 21.62 23.48 -11.71
C LYS A 29 22.07 22.26 -12.49
N VAL A 30 22.89 22.45 -13.51
CA VAL A 30 23.28 21.39 -14.44
C VAL A 30 24.76 21.18 -14.35
N THR A 31 25.15 19.91 -14.15
CA THR A 31 26.52 19.45 -14.31
C THR A 31 26.58 18.56 -15.56
N ALA A 32 27.38 18.95 -16.55
CA ALA A 32 27.46 18.23 -17.81
C ALA A 32 28.91 17.89 -18.17
N ARG A 33 29.09 16.73 -18.82
CA ARG A 33 30.38 16.26 -19.32
C ARG A 33 30.23 15.64 -20.70
N GLN A 34 31.09 16.05 -21.63
CA GLN A 34 31.18 15.41 -22.94
C GLN A 34 32.34 14.43 -22.95
N SER A 35 32.09 13.22 -23.40
CA SER A 35 33.10 12.19 -23.63
C SER A 35 32.79 11.49 -24.97
N ASP A 36 33.73 11.59 -25.89
CA ASP A 36 33.57 11.12 -27.28
C ASP A 36 32.33 11.72 -27.96
N ASN A 37 31.39 10.90 -28.41
CA ASN A 37 30.13 11.32 -29.02
C ASN A 37 28.97 11.40 -28.00
N LYS A 38 29.26 11.32 -26.70
CA LYS A 38 28.28 11.20 -25.65
C LYS A 38 28.34 12.41 -24.70
N LEU A 39 27.20 13.03 -24.46
CA LEU A 39 27.00 14.02 -23.42
C LEU A 39 26.22 13.40 -22.26
N THR A 40 26.80 13.44 -21.08
CA THR A 40 26.11 13.09 -19.84
C THR A 40 25.87 14.35 -19.04
N ALA A 41 24.69 14.49 -18.48
CA ALA A 41 24.37 15.62 -17.60
C ALA A 41 23.48 15.18 -16.45
N THR A 42 23.70 15.81 -15.30
CA THR A 42 22.80 15.75 -14.15
C THR A 42 22.26 17.15 -13.89
N ALA A 43 20.94 17.29 -13.88
CA ALA A 43 20.26 18.53 -13.59
C ALA A 43 19.45 18.40 -12.31
N THR A 44 19.55 19.37 -11.41
CA THR A 44 18.81 19.40 -10.15
C THR A 44 18.06 20.72 -9.99
N THR A 45 16.85 20.66 -9.51
CA THR A 45 16.05 21.82 -9.08
C THR A 45 15.29 21.49 -7.82
N THR A 46 14.99 22.50 -7.03
CA THR A 46 14.13 22.40 -5.85
C THR A 46 12.88 23.23 -6.07
N VAL A 47 11.73 22.66 -5.84
CA VAL A 47 10.43 23.28 -6.02
C VAL A 47 9.56 23.09 -4.78
N ALA A 48 8.66 24.03 -4.52
CA ALA A 48 7.68 23.88 -3.47
C ALA A 48 6.44 23.12 -4.01
N MET A 49 6.03 22.08 -3.30
CA MET A 49 4.84 21.29 -3.69
C MET A 49 3.57 22.14 -3.66
N SER A 50 3.50 23.11 -2.74
CA SER A 50 2.36 24.03 -2.61
C SER A 50 2.15 24.90 -3.86
N GLU A 51 3.24 25.27 -4.56
CA GLU A 51 3.15 26.04 -5.81
C GLU A 51 2.52 25.23 -6.97
N TYR A 52 2.65 23.90 -6.90
CA TYR A 52 2.06 22.97 -7.88
C TYR A 52 0.73 22.37 -7.43
N GLU A 53 0.15 22.84 -6.34
CA GLU A 53 -1.11 22.35 -5.77
C GLU A 53 -1.09 20.83 -5.44
N ILE A 54 0.08 20.28 -5.10
CA ILE A 54 0.26 18.84 -4.81
C ILE A 54 0.68 18.56 -3.37
N GLY A 55 0.88 19.59 -2.56
CA GLY A 55 1.32 19.38 -1.18
C GLY A 55 1.46 20.69 -0.41
N PRO A 56 2.09 20.65 0.77
CA PRO A 56 2.71 19.50 1.41
C PRO A 56 1.71 18.40 1.77
N ILE A 57 2.11 17.14 1.58
CA ILE A 57 1.24 15.99 1.85
C ILE A 57 1.19 15.78 3.36
N SER A 58 -0.02 15.73 3.90
CA SER A 58 -0.26 15.38 5.30
C SER A 58 -0.97 14.05 5.38
N LEU A 59 -0.34 13.05 5.99
CA LEU A 59 -0.92 11.74 6.20
C LEU A 59 -1.49 11.66 7.63
N ALA A 60 -2.80 11.71 7.73
CA ALA A 60 -3.56 11.55 8.98
C ALA A 60 -3.21 12.56 10.09
N GLY A 61 -2.66 13.72 9.76
CA GLY A 61 -2.14 14.66 10.77
C GLY A 61 -0.91 14.17 11.54
N MET A 62 -0.49 12.94 11.28
CA MET A 62 0.64 12.28 11.93
C MET A 62 1.95 12.40 11.16
N LEU A 63 1.86 12.51 9.84
CA LEU A 63 3.02 12.72 8.97
C LEU A 63 2.72 13.90 8.05
N ARG A 64 3.66 14.83 7.99
CA ARG A 64 3.61 15.94 7.04
C ARG A 64 4.93 15.98 6.29
N THR A 65 4.89 15.95 4.97
CA THR A 65 6.08 16.18 4.16
C THR A 65 6.51 17.65 4.30
N GLY A 66 7.81 17.91 4.15
CA GLY A 66 8.24 19.25 3.82
C GLY A 66 7.56 19.73 2.54
N ASP A 67 7.49 21.03 2.33
CA ASP A 67 6.95 21.60 1.10
C ASP A 67 7.95 21.52 -0.05
N GLU A 68 9.24 21.52 0.24
CA GLU A 68 10.32 21.48 -0.74
C GLU A 68 10.60 20.05 -1.24
N VAL A 69 10.68 19.90 -2.56
CA VAL A 69 11.08 18.67 -3.24
C VAL A 69 12.24 18.98 -4.18
N THR A 70 13.31 18.22 -4.05
CA THR A 70 14.43 18.27 -5.00
C THR A 70 14.20 17.23 -6.11
N LEU A 71 14.18 17.71 -7.34
CA LEU A 71 14.10 16.90 -8.54
C LEU A 71 15.49 16.73 -9.13
N THR A 72 15.87 15.50 -9.47
CA THR A 72 17.11 15.19 -10.15
C THR A 72 16.82 14.48 -11.47
N MET A 73 17.38 15.00 -12.56
CA MET A 73 17.26 14.43 -13.88
C MET A 73 18.66 14.04 -14.39
N ASN A 74 18.84 12.79 -14.78
CA ASN A 74 20.03 12.32 -15.44
C ASN A 74 19.78 12.17 -16.94
N LEU A 75 20.61 12.82 -17.72
CA LEU A 75 20.51 12.89 -19.17
C LEU A 75 21.74 12.24 -19.82
N VAL A 76 21.47 11.47 -20.86
CA VAL A 76 22.48 10.97 -21.78
C VAL A 76 22.07 11.31 -23.18
N ALA A 77 22.85 12.14 -23.86
CA ALA A 77 22.66 12.45 -25.27
C ALA A 77 23.85 11.96 -26.09
N VAL A 78 23.58 11.48 -27.30
CA VAL A 78 24.59 11.01 -28.24
C VAL A 78 24.48 11.84 -29.51
N ASP A 79 25.61 12.26 -30.10
CA ASP A 79 25.63 13.01 -31.36
C ASP A 79 25.12 12.12 -32.51
N PRO A 80 23.97 12.44 -33.10
CA PRO A 80 23.37 11.63 -34.14
C PRO A 80 24.23 11.59 -35.45
N SER A 81 25.14 12.53 -35.63
CA SER A 81 26.00 12.56 -36.82
C SER A 81 27.18 11.59 -36.73
N THR A 82 27.55 11.19 -35.51
CA THR A 82 28.69 10.29 -35.26
C THR A 82 28.24 8.86 -34.90
N ALA A 83 26.99 8.72 -34.53
CA ALA A 83 26.38 7.43 -34.34
C ALA A 83 25.71 7.01 -35.64
N SER A 84 25.96 5.80 -36.10
CA SER A 84 25.07 5.12 -37.04
C SER A 84 23.71 4.83 -36.35
N ILE A 85 23.11 5.86 -35.74
CA ILE A 85 21.83 5.81 -35.00
C ILE A 85 20.67 5.53 -35.94
N ALA A 86 20.80 5.86 -37.22
CA ALA A 86 19.84 5.47 -38.24
C ALA A 86 19.67 3.94 -38.36
N THR A 87 20.62 3.17 -37.84
CA THR A 87 20.54 1.70 -37.79
C THR A 87 20.17 1.13 -36.41
N GLN A 88 20.08 1.98 -35.36
CA GLN A 88 19.80 1.52 -33.99
C GLN A 88 18.44 1.95 -33.43
N ILE A 89 17.66 2.70 -34.24
CA ILE A 89 16.21 2.83 -34.07
C ILE A 89 15.47 1.92 -35.09
N THR A 90 16.13 0.95 -35.66
CA THR A 90 15.44 -0.31 -35.93
C THR A 90 15.00 -0.82 -34.56
N ALA A 91 13.72 -1.22 -34.48
CA ALA A 91 13.21 -1.96 -33.34
C ALA A 91 14.34 -2.82 -32.78
N PRO A 92 14.62 -2.77 -31.45
CA PRO A 92 15.73 -3.54 -30.89
C PRO A 92 15.66 -4.88 -31.57
N PRO A 93 16.77 -5.41 -32.13
CA PRO A 93 16.76 -6.69 -32.82
C PRO A 93 15.97 -7.59 -31.89
N SER A 94 14.95 -8.28 -32.43
CA SER A 94 14.23 -9.27 -31.62
C SER A 94 15.31 -9.98 -30.85
N PRO A 95 15.37 -9.85 -29.52
CA PRO A 95 16.55 -10.24 -28.77
C PRO A 95 16.96 -11.59 -29.30
N GLU A 96 18.25 -11.76 -29.68
CA GLU A 96 18.73 -13.07 -30.10
C GLU A 96 18.23 -14.00 -29.03
N LYS A 97 17.36 -14.94 -29.39
CA LYS A 97 16.71 -15.84 -28.45
C LYS A 97 17.85 -16.46 -27.66
N LEU A 98 18.07 -15.98 -26.45
CA LEU A 98 19.07 -16.56 -25.57
C LEU A 98 18.72 -18.04 -25.56
N GLU A 99 19.65 -18.90 -25.99
CA GLU A 99 19.39 -20.35 -26.13
C GLU A 99 18.87 -20.98 -24.84
N ASN A 100 18.92 -20.25 -23.73
CA ASN A 100 18.55 -20.66 -22.38
C ASN A 100 17.54 -19.69 -21.71
N ALA A 101 16.80 -18.87 -22.46
CA ALA A 101 15.76 -18.03 -21.84
C ALA A 101 14.71 -18.93 -21.15
N PRO A 102 14.22 -18.58 -19.95
CA PRO A 102 13.16 -19.34 -19.29
C PRO A 102 11.93 -19.50 -20.18
N SER A 103 11.34 -20.70 -20.17
CA SER A 103 10.14 -21.01 -20.93
C SER A 103 8.96 -20.20 -20.38
N PHE A 104 8.31 -19.44 -21.25
CA PHE A 104 7.11 -18.73 -20.83
C PHE A 104 6.04 -19.69 -20.36
N LYS A 105 5.78 -20.77 -21.10
CA LYS A 105 4.73 -21.75 -20.82
C LYS A 105 4.90 -22.47 -19.49
N THR A 106 6.12 -22.95 -19.21
CA THR A 106 6.36 -23.87 -18.11
C THR A 106 6.93 -23.21 -16.87
N GLU A 107 7.52 -22.02 -16.99
CA GLU A 107 8.19 -21.32 -15.88
C GLU A 107 7.54 -19.98 -15.56
N VAL A 108 7.40 -19.09 -16.54
CA VAL A 108 6.92 -17.71 -16.31
C VAL A 108 5.40 -17.64 -16.12
N MET A 109 4.63 -18.21 -17.04
CA MET A 109 3.17 -18.12 -17.00
C MET A 109 2.54 -18.70 -15.72
N PRO A 110 3.02 -19.83 -15.14
CA PRO A 110 2.51 -20.31 -13.85
C PRO A 110 2.76 -19.32 -12.70
N VAL A 111 3.90 -18.63 -12.71
CA VAL A 111 4.21 -17.58 -11.70
C VAL A 111 3.26 -16.40 -11.86
N LEU A 112 3.06 -15.91 -13.08
CA LEU A 112 2.13 -14.80 -13.36
C LEU A 112 0.70 -15.18 -12.99
N ALA A 113 0.25 -16.37 -13.30
CA ALA A 113 -1.07 -16.87 -12.96
C ALA A 113 -1.31 -16.94 -11.44
N THR A 114 -0.28 -17.30 -10.67
CA THR A 114 -0.39 -17.48 -9.23
C THR A 114 -0.24 -16.18 -8.45
N ASN A 115 0.67 -15.31 -8.88
CA ASN A 115 1.10 -14.17 -8.06
C ASN A 115 0.67 -12.80 -8.62
N CYS A 116 0.27 -12.71 -9.90
CA CYS A 116 0.05 -11.44 -10.58
C CYS A 116 -1.37 -11.29 -11.13
N ALA A 117 -1.90 -12.34 -11.77
CA ALA A 117 -3.13 -12.27 -12.55
C ALA A 117 -4.37 -11.88 -11.73
N SER A 118 -4.44 -12.26 -10.44
CA SER A 118 -5.56 -11.90 -9.57
C SER A 118 -5.75 -10.39 -9.40
N CYS A 119 -4.65 -9.65 -9.52
CA CYS A 119 -4.67 -8.18 -9.42
C CYS A 119 -4.58 -7.50 -10.79
N HIS A 120 -3.97 -8.13 -11.78
CA HIS A 120 -3.66 -7.51 -13.07
C HIS A 120 -4.51 -7.98 -14.25
N ASN A 121 -5.46 -8.89 -14.07
CA ASN A 121 -6.43 -9.17 -15.13
C ASN A 121 -7.40 -8.00 -15.32
N THR A 122 -8.03 -7.90 -16.49
CA THR A 122 -9.11 -6.95 -16.77
C THR A 122 -10.15 -7.02 -15.64
N ASP A 123 -10.65 -5.87 -15.23
CA ASP A 123 -11.57 -5.66 -14.11
C ASP A 123 -10.97 -5.76 -12.71
N ALA A 124 -9.72 -6.15 -12.57
CA ALA A 124 -8.99 -6.05 -11.31
C ALA A 124 -8.25 -4.72 -11.17
N MET A 125 -7.94 -4.30 -9.94
CA MET A 125 -7.37 -2.98 -9.66
C MET A 125 -6.05 -2.72 -10.37
N GLY A 126 -5.14 -3.68 -10.41
CA GLY A 126 -3.83 -3.55 -11.05
C GLY A 126 -3.90 -3.30 -12.56
N SER A 127 -5.05 -3.64 -13.19
CA SER A 127 -5.26 -3.42 -14.63
C SER A 127 -5.28 -1.94 -15.03
N HIS A 128 -5.44 -1.01 -14.07
CA HIS A 128 -5.35 0.43 -14.33
C HIS A 128 -3.93 0.88 -14.70
N HIS A 129 -2.91 0.15 -14.27
CA HIS A 129 -1.52 0.44 -14.60
C HIS A 129 -1.07 -0.35 -15.82
N TRP A 130 -1.29 -1.65 -15.78
CA TRP A 130 -1.00 -2.61 -16.85
C TRP A 130 -1.75 -3.90 -16.60
N LYS A 131 -2.24 -4.50 -17.66
CA LYS A 131 -3.01 -5.73 -17.55
C LYS A 131 -2.19 -6.93 -18.00
N LEU A 132 -2.52 -8.10 -17.49
CA LEU A 132 -1.91 -9.37 -17.79
C LEU A 132 -3.00 -10.41 -18.16
N ASP A 133 -3.77 -10.15 -19.21
CA ASP A 133 -4.81 -11.06 -19.65
C ASP A 133 -4.28 -12.16 -20.55
N THR A 134 -3.21 -11.85 -21.31
CA THR A 134 -2.65 -12.72 -22.36
C THR A 134 -1.13 -12.81 -22.27
N ALA A 135 -0.57 -13.81 -22.95
CA ALA A 135 0.89 -13.95 -23.11
C ALA A 135 1.51 -12.70 -23.75
N GLN A 136 0.83 -12.10 -24.73
CA GLN A 136 1.29 -10.86 -25.38
C GLN A 136 1.36 -9.69 -24.39
N ASP A 137 0.39 -9.57 -23.47
CA ASP A 137 0.43 -8.55 -22.43
C ASP A 137 1.70 -8.74 -21.58
N ALA A 138 1.98 -9.97 -21.15
CA ALA A 138 3.16 -10.26 -20.34
C ALA A 138 4.47 -9.95 -21.08
N SER A 139 4.57 -10.33 -22.36
CA SER A 139 5.75 -10.03 -23.20
C SER A 139 5.91 -8.51 -23.39
N THR A 140 4.82 -7.80 -23.62
CA THR A 140 4.84 -6.33 -23.74
C THR A 140 5.38 -5.64 -22.49
N TYR A 141 5.05 -6.16 -21.32
CA TYR A 141 5.49 -5.60 -20.03
C TYR A 141 6.70 -6.33 -19.42
N ALA A 142 7.37 -7.21 -20.17
CA ALA A 142 8.46 -8.06 -19.64
C ALA A 142 9.53 -7.26 -18.90
N HIS A 143 10.03 -6.18 -19.49
CA HIS A 143 11.03 -5.33 -18.85
C HIS A 143 10.51 -4.74 -17.52
N ALA A 144 9.29 -4.21 -17.51
CA ALA A 144 8.68 -3.67 -16.29
C ALA A 144 8.50 -4.76 -15.22
N LEU A 145 8.08 -5.97 -15.62
CA LEU A 145 7.99 -7.14 -14.73
C LEU A 145 9.33 -7.45 -14.07
N GLY A 146 10.41 -7.53 -14.86
CA GLY A 146 11.76 -7.77 -14.34
C GLY A 146 12.19 -6.70 -13.33
N VAL A 147 11.97 -5.43 -13.63
CA VAL A 147 12.34 -4.30 -12.76
C VAL A 147 11.55 -4.33 -11.44
N VAL A 148 10.22 -4.43 -11.49
CA VAL A 148 9.39 -4.33 -10.27
C VAL A 148 9.51 -5.56 -9.36
N THR A 149 9.78 -6.74 -9.91
CA THR A 149 10.00 -7.95 -9.11
C THR A 149 11.41 -7.96 -8.49
N THR A 150 12.44 -7.56 -9.24
CA THR A 150 13.81 -7.42 -8.71
C THR A 150 13.89 -6.37 -7.61
N ALA A 151 13.17 -5.25 -7.77
CA ALA A 151 13.04 -4.22 -6.74
C ALA A 151 12.15 -4.66 -5.56
N ARG A 152 11.53 -5.84 -5.61
CA ARG A 152 10.54 -6.35 -4.62
C ARG A 152 9.37 -5.42 -4.41
N TYR A 153 9.06 -4.62 -5.41
CA TYR A 153 7.91 -3.74 -5.44
C TYR A 153 6.62 -4.51 -5.74
N MET A 154 6.75 -5.59 -6.55
CA MET A 154 5.67 -6.51 -6.89
C MET A 154 6.08 -7.97 -6.63
N PRO A 155 5.17 -8.79 -6.10
CA PRO A 155 3.88 -8.44 -5.46
C PRO A 155 4.08 -7.44 -4.32
N PRO A 156 3.05 -6.59 -3.96
CA PRO A 156 3.17 -5.58 -2.91
C PRO A 156 3.22 -6.26 -1.52
N TRP A 157 4.40 -6.71 -1.13
CA TRP A 157 4.66 -7.41 0.12
C TRP A 157 5.87 -6.78 0.83
N PRO A 158 5.65 -5.70 1.62
CA PRO A 158 6.75 -4.98 2.28
C PRO A 158 7.33 -5.72 3.49
N ALA A 159 6.68 -6.80 3.96
CA ALA A 159 7.15 -7.54 5.10
C ALA A 159 8.46 -8.28 4.79
N SER A 160 9.44 -8.14 5.68
CA SER A 160 10.73 -8.84 5.58
C SER A 160 10.60 -10.29 6.04
N ASP A 161 11.34 -11.19 5.41
CA ASP A 161 11.51 -12.59 5.81
C ASP A 161 12.47 -12.77 7.00
N LYS A 162 13.10 -11.68 7.45
CA LYS A 162 14.03 -11.67 8.60
C LYS A 162 13.31 -11.64 9.96
N GLY A 163 12.00 -11.51 9.98
CA GLY A 163 11.16 -11.46 11.17
C GLY A 163 10.45 -12.75 11.48
N VAL A 164 9.33 -12.61 12.16
CA VAL A 164 8.42 -13.72 12.42
C VAL A 164 7.90 -14.27 11.09
N PRO A 165 7.92 -15.58 10.85
CA PRO A 165 7.33 -16.15 9.66
C PRO A 165 5.85 -15.77 9.57
N LEU A 166 5.48 -15.11 8.48
CA LEU A 166 4.11 -14.71 8.22
C LEU A 166 3.39 -15.78 7.41
N ALA A 167 2.22 -16.16 7.85
CA ALA A 167 1.34 -17.01 7.07
C ALA A 167 0.92 -16.24 5.78
N HIS A 168 0.74 -16.97 4.68
CA HIS A 168 0.28 -16.42 3.41
C HIS A 168 1.18 -15.34 2.81
N SER A 169 2.51 -15.44 3.02
CA SER A 169 3.46 -14.53 2.38
C SER A 169 3.26 -14.53 0.85
N LYS A 170 3.20 -13.33 0.28
CA LYS A 170 3.14 -13.10 -1.19
C LYS A 170 4.51 -12.78 -1.78
N ALA A 171 5.56 -12.73 -0.95
CA ALA A 171 6.91 -12.49 -1.42
C ALA A 171 7.33 -13.60 -2.40
N LEU A 172 7.94 -13.19 -3.52
CA LEU A 172 8.60 -14.13 -4.42
C LEU A 172 9.95 -14.53 -3.84
N ASP A 173 10.31 -15.80 -4.01
CA ASP A 173 11.65 -16.27 -3.66
C ASP A 173 12.70 -15.77 -4.68
N GLU A 174 13.97 -15.79 -4.27
CA GLU A 174 15.10 -15.30 -5.08
C GLU A 174 15.21 -15.99 -6.44
N LYS A 175 14.91 -17.30 -6.48
CA LYS A 175 14.98 -18.07 -7.72
C LYS A 175 13.89 -17.64 -8.71
N THR A 176 12.70 -17.41 -8.22
CA THR A 176 11.58 -16.91 -9.02
C THR A 176 11.86 -15.49 -9.54
N ILE A 177 12.42 -14.62 -8.69
CA ILE A 177 12.81 -13.26 -9.10
C ILE A 177 13.89 -13.32 -10.20
N ALA A 178 14.95 -14.14 -10.00
CA ALA A 178 16.00 -14.29 -10.97
C ALA A 178 15.48 -14.82 -12.32
N MET A 179 14.61 -15.84 -12.30
CA MET A 179 13.99 -16.40 -13.49
C MET A 179 13.16 -15.35 -14.26
N LEU A 180 12.36 -14.53 -13.56
CA LEU A 180 11.59 -13.46 -14.19
C LEU A 180 12.51 -12.38 -14.79
N ALA A 181 13.60 -12.05 -14.12
CA ALA A 181 14.59 -11.10 -14.62
C ALA A 181 15.29 -11.64 -15.88
N GLU A 182 15.74 -12.89 -15.88
CA GLU A 182 16.35 -13.54 -17.05
C GLU A 182 15.41 -13.57 -18.26
N TRP A 183 14.13 -13.92 -18.02
CA TRP A 183 13.12 -13.88 -19.08
C TRP A 183 12.89 -12.46 -19.61
N ALA A 184 12.85 -11.48 -18.72
CA ALA A 184 12.68 -10.06 -19.08
C ALA A 184 13.87 -9.52 -19.85
N ASP A 185 15.11 -9.86 -19.45
CA ASP A 185 16.36 -9.46 -20.11
C ASP A 185 16.47 -10.10 -21.50
N ALA A 186 15.90 -11.29 -21.69
CA ALA A 186 15.77 -11.93 -23.00
C ALA A 186 14.68 -11.28 -23.90
N GLY A 187 14.03 -10.21 -23.44
CA GLY A 187 12.98 -9.50 -24.17
C GLY A 187 11.60 -10.11 -24.06
N GLY A 188 11.36 -10.97 -23.07
CA GLY A 188 10.06 -11.60 -22.83
C GLY A 188 9.62 -12.57 -23.92
N PRO A 189 10.46 -13.54 -24.35
CA PRO A 189 10.11 -14.46 -25.44
C PRO A 189 8.93 -15.36 -25.08
N LEU A 190 8.11 -15.65 -26.08
CA LEU A 190 6.96 -16.53 -25.95
C LEU A 190 7.21 -17.86 -26.66
N ASP A 191 6.86 -18.96 -26.00
CA ASP A 191 6.78 -20.31 -26.55
C ASP A 191 5.34 -20.83 -26.60
N VAL A 192 4.38 -19.91 -26.55
CA VAL A 192 2.93 -20.12 -26.73
C VAL A 192 2.39 -19.08 -27.70
N ALA A 193 1.13 -19.23 -28.13
CA ALA A 193 0.44 -18.22 -28.93
C ALA A 193 0.25 -16.93 -28.11
N GLU A 194 0.35 -15.77 -28.77
CA GLU A 194 0.26 -14.45 -28.15
C GLU A 194 -1.06 -14.21 -27.39
N ASP A 195 -2.15 -14.79 -27.88
CA ASP A 195 -3.48 -14.71 -27.30
C ASP A 195 -3.73 -15.74 -26.18
N THR A 196 -2.73 -16.56 -25.83
CA THR A 196 -2.82 -17.52 -24.73
C THR A 196 -3.23 -16.80 -23.45
N PRO A 197 -4.37 -17.16 -22.83
CA PRO A 197 -4.87 -16.44 -21.67
C PRO A 197 -4.05 -16.74 -20.41
N ILE A 198 -3.74 -15.71 -19.66
CA ILE A 198 -3.21 -15.81 -18.30
C ILE A 198 -4.40 -15.68 -17.34
N ARG A 199 -4.70 -16.74 -16.60
CA ARG A 199 -5.81 -16.76 -15.65
C ARG A 199 -5.28 -16.94 -14.24
N PRO A 200 -5.91 -16.31 -13.22
CA PRO A 200 -5.57 -16.60 -11.84
C PRO A 200 -5.59 -18.10 -11.56
N SER A 201 -4.56 -18.58 -10.90
CA SER A 201 -4.47 -20.01 -10.57
C SER A 201 -5.62 -20.43 -9.66
N ALA A 202 -6.33 -21.50 -10.03
CA ALA A 202 -7.35 -22.12 -9.19
C ALA A 202 -6.75 -22.85 -7.96
N GLN A 203 -5.43 -22.98 -7.89
CA GLN A 203 -4.71 -23.66 -6.80
C GLN A 203 -4.40 -22.73 -5.62
N ALA A 204 -4.65 -21.43 -5.72
CA ALA A 204 -4.68 -20.59 -4.53
C ALA A 204 -5.74 -21.19 -3.60
N LYS A 205 -5.30 -21.70 -2.44
CA LYS A 205 -6.22 -22.15 -1.39
C LYS A 205 -6.96 -20.90 -0.92
N VAL A 206 -8.07 -20.59 -1.60
CA VAL A 206 -8.93 -19.49 -1.17
C VAL A 206 -9.48 -19.86 0.20
N THR A 207 -9.12 -19.13 1.20
CA THR A 207 -9.68 -19.25 2.55
C THR A 207 -11.19 -19.06 2.43
N LYS A 208 -11.96 -20.08 2.78
CA LYS A 208 -13.42 -20.00 2.80
C LYS A 208 -13.88 -19.81 4.22
N ILE A 209 -14.75 -18.84 4.42
CA ILE A 209 -15.44 -18.64 5.69
C ILE A 209 -16.93 -18.93 5.54
N ARG A 210 -17.60 -19.24 6.66
CA ARG A 210 -19.06 -19.23 6.70
C ARG A 210 -19.55 -17.80 6.65
N LYS A 211 -20.68 -17.61 5.97
CA LYS A 211 -21.33 -16.30 5.86
C LYS A 211 -22.51 -16.23 6.87
N ASP A 212 -22.16 -16.25 8.18
CA ASP A 212 -23.17 -16.30 9.22
C ASP A 212 -23.90 -14.95 9.35
N LYS A 213 -23.19 -13.84 9.13
CA LYS A 213 -23.76 -12.52 9.00
C LYS A 213 -23.19 -11.83 7.76
N SER A 214 -24.06 -11.29 6.93
CA SER A 214 -23.69 -10.44 5.81
C SER A 214 -24.20 -9.04 6.09
N LEU A 215 -23.30 -8.09 6.18
CA LEU A 215 -23.55 -6.72 6.56
C LEU A 215 -23.23 -5.83 5.36
N GLU A 216 -24.22 -5.11 4.86
CA GLU A 216 -24.07 -4.22 3.72
C GLU A 216 -23.99 -2.77 4.21
N MET A 217 -23.26 -1.94 3.49
CA MET A 217 -23.30 -0.49 3.74
C MET A 217 -24.76 -0.01 3.71
N PRO A 218 -25.18 0.85 4.68
CA PRO A 218 -26.60 1.17 4.87
C PRO A 218 -27.22 1.88 3.67
N LYS A 219 -26.41 2.57 2.88
CA LYS A 219 -26.82 3.25 1.63
C LYS A 219 -25.63 3.30 0.66
N PRO A 220 -25.87 3.33 -0.65
CA PRO A 220 -24.83 3.57 -1.62
C PRO A 220 -24.16 4.93 -1.38
N TYR A 221 -22.83 4.97 -1.46
CA TYR A 221 -22.03 6.17 -1.39
C TYR A 221 -21.51 6.55 -2.76
N THR A 222 -21.62 7.83 -3.10
CA THR A 222 -21.08 8.37 -4.34
C THR A 222 -20.13 9.51 -4.00
N GLY A 223 -18.82 9.28 -4.23
CA GLY A 223 -17.80 10.30 -4.01
C GLY A 223 -17.78 11.40 -5.08
N SER A 224 -16.65 12.06 -5.23
CA SER A 224 -16.48 13.15 -6.18
C SER A 224 -15.08 13.14 -6.81
N LEU A 225 -15.00 13.42 -8.11
CA LEU A 225 -13.71 13.63 -8.79
C LEU A 225 -12.94 14.85 -8.27
N ALA A 226 -13.60 15.76 -7.58
CA ALA A 226 -12.94 16.88 -6.89
C ALA A 226 -12.12 16.40 -5.69
N ASN A 227 -12.48 15.24 -5.09
CA ASN A 227 -11.76 14.59 -4.00
C ASN A 227 -11.36 13.18 -4.44
N ARG A 228 -10.29 13.08 -5.25
CA ARG A 228 -9.86 11.79 -5.82
C ARG A 228 -9.36 10.77 -4.80
N ASN A 229 -8.88 11.22 -3.64
CA ASN A 229 -8.48 10.38 -2.51
C ASN A 229 -9.45 10.62 -1.36
N ASP A 230 -10.48 9.81 -1.28
CA ASP A 230 -11.59 10.01 -0.37
C ASP A 230 -11.61 8.95 0.73
N TYR A 231 -11.70 9.39 1.97
CA TYR A 231 -11.79 8.53 3.15
C TYR A 231 -13.15 8.71 3.79
N ARG A 232 -13.94 7.65 3.73
CA ARG A 232 -15.32 7.65 4.24
C ARG A 232 -15.55 6.49 5.18
N CYS A 233 -16.13 6.76 6.32
CA CYS A 233 -16.52 5.75 7.31
C CYS A 233 -18.01 5.48 7.26
N PHE A 234 -18.38 4.22 7.46
CA PHE A 234 -19.76 3.75 7.51
C PHE A 234 -19.94 2.86 8.72
N GLU A 235 -20.90 3.19 9.58
CA GLU A 235 -21.32 2.32 10.66
C GLU A 235 -22.21 1.21 10.10
N ILE A 236 -21.91 -0.04 10.48
CA ILE A 236 -22.70 -1.21 10.12
C ILE A 236 -22.99 -2.00 11.40
N ASP A 237 -24.26 -2.08 11.76
CA ASP A 237 -24.69 -2.79 12.97
C ASP A 237 -24.85 -4.29 12.69
N PRO A 238 -24.05 -5.16 13.30
CA PRO A 238 -24.21 -6.61 13.17
C PRO A 238 -25.43 -7.16 13.95
N GLY A 239 -26.13 -6.33 14.73
CA GLY A 239 -27.31 -6.70 15.49
C GLY A 239 -27.02 -7.76 16.55
N LEU A 240 -25.88 -7.68 17.24
CA LEU A 240 -25.48 -8.64 18.26
C LEU A 240 -26.18 -8.33 19.59
N THR A 241 -26.99 -9.27 20.06
CA THR A 241 -27.69 -9.19 21.34
C THR A 241 -27.01 -9.97 22.45
N GLU A 242 -26.05 -10.84 22.10
CA GLU A 242 -25.26 -11.65 22.99
C GLU A 242 -23.78 -11.55 22.63
N ALA A 243 -22.91 -11.86 23.61
CA ALA A 243 -21.49 -11.92 23.35
C ALA A 243 -21.20 -12.93 22.23
N THR A 244 -20.43 -12.53 21.22
CA THR A 244 -20.22 -13.28 19.98
C THR A 244 -18.79 -13.18 19.54
N PHE A 245 -18.13 -14.29 19.28
CA PHE A 245 -16.84 -14.31 18.62
C PHE A 245 -16.98 -14.14 17.11
N MET A 246 -16.22 -13.22 16.54
CA MET A 246 -15.93 -13.20 15.11
C MET A 246 -14.70 -14.08 14.87
N THR A 247 -14.90 -15.22 14.21
CA THR A 247 -13.85 -16.22 13.93
C THR A 247 -13.31 -16.14 12.51
N GLY A 248 -13.84 -15.25 11.73
CA GLY A 248 -13.39 -14.93 10.37
C GLY A 248 -14.20 -13.81 9.76
N PHE A 249 -13.64 -13.18 8.75
CA PHE A 249 -14.35 -12.13 8.00
C PHE A 249 -13.90 -12.06 6.55
N GLU A 250 -14.77 -11.50 5.73
CA GLU A 250 -14.53 -11.18 4.32
C GLU A 250 -15.08 -9.78 4.04
N PHE A 251 -14.29 -8.93 3.42
CA PHE A 251 -14.79 -7.71 2.82
C PHE A 251 -15.08 -7.98 1.34
N ILE A 252 -16.28 -7.64 0.89
CA ILE A 252 -16.72 -7.83 -0.50
C ILE A 252 -16.87 -6.45 -1.14
N PRO A 253 -15.91 -6.02 -1.96
CA PRO A 253 -16.01 -4.75 -2.67
C PRO A 253 -17.11 -4.82 -3.74
N ASP A 254 -17.98 -3.81 -3.80
CA ASP A 254 -18.90 -3.61 -4.92
C ASP A 254 -18.19 -2.96 -6.09
N GLN A 255 -17.45 -1.88 -5.85
CA GLN A 255 -16.74 -1.12 -6.88
C GLN A 255 -15.22 -1.27 -6.77
N ILE A 256 -14.71 -2.47 -7.07
CA ILE A 256 -13.29 -2.84 -6.89
C ILE A 256 -12.30 -1.87 -7.59
N LYS A 257 -12.71 -1.20 -8.66
CA LYS A 257 -11.85 -0.29 -9.44
C LYS A 257 -11.62 1.05 -8.73
N GLN A 258 -12.45 1.42 -7.79
CA GLN A 258 -12.34 2.69 -7.07
C GLN A 258 -12.08 2.52 -5.57
N ILE A 259 -12.12 1.29 -5.04
CA ILE A 259 -11.78 1.02 -3.64
C ILE A 259 -10.31 0.67 -3.55
N HIS A 260 -9.51 1.58 -2.97
CA HIS A 260 -8.08 1.35 -2.78
C HIS A 260 -7.82 0.36 -1.65
N HIS A 261 -8.46 0.55 -0.48
CA HIS A 261 -8.51 -0.40 0.62
C HIS A 261 -9.67 -0.09 1.57
N ALA A 262 -9.98 -1.04 2.43
CA ALA A 262 -10.91 -0.89 3.55
C ALA A 262 -10.22 -1.26 4.86
N GLN A 263 -10.49 -0.52 5.92
CA GLN A 263 -10.13 -0.89 7.28
C GLN A 263 -11.42 -1.19 8.07
N VAL A 264 -11.35 -2.20 8.93
CA VAL A 264 -12.49 -2.68 9.70
C VAL A 264 -12.24 -2.44 11.17
N PHE A 265 -13.12 -1.68 11.80
CA PHE A 265 -13.02 -1.35 13.21
C PHE A 265 -14.19 -1.94 13.99
N GLN A 266 -13.90 -2.54 15.14
CA GLN A 266 -14.89 -2.81 16.17
C GLN A 266 -15.09 -1.55 17.00
N ILE A 267 -16.33 -1.14 17.20
CA ILE A 267 -16.70 0.00 18.03
C ILE A 267 -17.48 -0.51 19.23
N ALA A 268 -16.98 -0.18 20.41
CA ALA A 268 -17.65 -0.54 21.66
C ALA A 268 -19.01 0.18 21.77
N ALA A 269 -20.03 -0.51 22.26
CA ALA A 269 -21.39 0.02 22.41
C ALA A 269 -21.47 1.41 23.07
N PRO A 270 -20.69 1.73 24.16
CA PRO A 270 -20.72 3.05 24.76
C PRO A 270 -20.17 4.18 23.86
N ALA A 271 -19.33 3.86 22.87
CA ALA A 271 -18.76 4.85 21.95
C ALA A 271 -19.65 5.13 20.73
N ARG A 272 -20.65 4.30 20.51
CA ARG A 272 -21.54 4.35 19.34
C ARG A 272 -22.28 5.69 19.18
N ALA A 273 -22.69 6.30 20.27
CA ALA A 273 -23.40 7.58 20.24
C ALA A 273 -22.56 8.71 19.60
N SER A 274 -21.23 8.64 19.69
CA SER A 274 -20.33 9.62 19.06
C SER A 274 -20.31 9.49 17.53
N LEU A 275 -20.53 8.29 16.98
CA LEU A 275 -20.58 8.05 15.54
C LEU A 275 -21.85 8.63 14.93
N GLN A 276 -22.98 8.50 15.62
CA GLN A 276 -24.26 9.03 15.12
C GLN A 276 -24.25 10.54 14.91
N GLN A 277 -23.40 11.27 15.67
CA GLN A 277 -23.22 12.71 15.51
C GLN A 277 -22.37 13.07 14.28
N LEU A 278 -21.64 12.11 13.72
CA LEU A 278 -20.78 12.30 12.56
C LEU A 278 -21.49 11.97 11.25
N GLU A 279 -22.58 11.18 11.30
CA GLU A 279 -23.30 10.73 10.10
C GLU A 279 -23.68 11.91 9.20
N GLY A 280 -23.39 11.79 7.90
CA GLY A 280 -23.66 12.81 6.90
C GLY A 280 -22.74 14.04 6.98
N THR A 281 -21.58 13.97 7.63
CA THR A 281 -20.64 15.09 7.76
C THR A 281 -19.34 14.87 7.00
N ASN A 282 -18.66 15.96 6.67
CA ASN A 282 -17.31 15.97 6.08
C ASN A 282 -16.23 16.31 7.13
N LEU A 283 -14.95 16.40 6.70
CA LEU A 283 -13.81 16.71 7.58
C LEU A 283 -13.98 18.02 8.37
N ALA A 284 -14.68 19.00 7.84
CA ALA A 284 -15.01 20.24 8.53
C ALA A 284 -16.20 20.07 9.49
N LYS A 285 -16.72 18.85 9.62
CA LYS A 285 -17.91 18.52 10.42
C LYS A 285 -19.17 19.30 10.01
N VAL A 286 -19.25 19.65 8.74
CA VAL A 286 -20.44 20.23 8.15
C VAL A 286 -21.26 19.17 7.43
N PRO A 287 -22.58 19.26 7.41
CA PRO A 287 -23.42 18.33 6.67
C PRO A 287 -23.12 18.36 5.16
N ASP A 288 -22.92 17.20 4.56
CA ASP A 288 -22.75 17.05 3.11
C ASP A 288 -23.87 16.24 2.46
N GLY A 289 -24.77 15.69 3.27
CA GLY A 289 -25.92 14.91 2.82
C GLY A 289 -25.61 13.52 2.28
N GLN A 290 -24.34 13.11 2.28
CA GLN A 290 -23.92 11.78 1.85
C GLN A 290 -23.94 10.81 3.04
N PRO A 291 -24.18 9.49 2.82
CA PRO A 291 -24.09 8.51 3.87
C PRO A 291 -22.67 8.41 4.45
N GLY A 292 -22.58 8.04 5.73
CA GLY A 292 -21.33 7.97 6.44
C GLY A 292 -20.71 9.34 6.72
N TRP A 293 -19.43 9.39 7.03
CA TRP A 293 -18.70 10.64 7.34
C TRP A 293 -17.24 10.58 6.91
N SER A 294 -16.62 11.72 6.65
CA SER A 294 -15.18 11.79 6.36
C SER A 294 -14.35 11.44 7.58
N CYS A 295 -13.41 10.52 7.46
CA CYS A 295 -12.72 9.92 8.59
C CYS A 295 -11.22 9.60 8.34
N TYR A 296 -10.53 10.45 7.63
CA TYR A 296 -9.12 10.25 7.26
C TYR A 296 -8.19 9.88 8.45
N THR A 297 -8.44 10.43 9.64
CA THR A 297 -7.59 10.23 10.84
C THR A 297 -8.09 9.12 11.77
N GLY A 298 -8.98 8.26 11.32
CA GLY A 298 -9.61 7.21 12.11
C GLY A 298 -11.13 7.36 12.18
N THR A 299 -11.79 6.48 12.91
CA THR A 299 -13.28 6.39 12.91
C THR A 299 -13.98 7.60 13.48
N GLY A 300 -13.31 8.43 14.28
CA GLY A 300 -13.94 9.53 15.03
C GLY A 300 -14.71 9.07 16.27
N ALA A 301 -14.73 7.76 16.57
CA ALA A 301 -15.34 7.24 17.79
C ALA A 301 -14.63 7.82 19.02
N GLY A 302 -15.40 8.35 19.96
CA GLY A 302 -14.90 8.82 21.25
C GLY A 302 -14.37 7.67 22.11
N ALA A 303 -13.67 8.01 23.20
CA ALA A 303 -13.26 7.01 24.18
C ALA A 303 -14.50 6.35 24.79
N ALA A 304 -14.49 5.02 24.88
CA ALA A 304 -15.51 4.28 25.61
C ALA A 304 -15.19 4.32 27.11
N VAL A 305 -16.22 4.53 27.92
CA VAL A 305 -16.11 4.42 29.38
C VAL A 305 -16.96 3.22 29.81
N SER A 306 -16.32 2.22 30.42
CA SER A 306 -17.04 1.05 30.94
C SER A 306 -17.93 1.43 32.14
N ALA A 307 -18.83 0.53 32.51
CA ALA A 307 -19.66 0.69 33.72
C ALA A 307 -18.80 0.80 34.99
N SER A 308 -17.57 0.27 34.99
CA SER A 308 -16.60 0.40 36.07
C SER A 308 -15.80 1.72 36.02
N GLY A 309 -16.05 2.60 35.03
CA GLY A 309 -15.35 3.87 34.86
C GLY A 309 -14.00 3.74 34.15
N GLU A 310 -13.61 2.57 33.67
CA GLU A 310 -12.39 2.40 32.87
C GLU A 310 -12.57 2.99 31.49
N LYS A 311 -11.60 3.83 31.09
CA LYS A 311 -11.54 4.38 29.74
C LYS A 311 -10.81 3.43 28.82
N SER A 312 -11.43 3.07 27.72
CA SER A 312 -10.80 2.32 26.64
C SER A 312 -10.90 3.11 25.33
N ALA A 313 -10.08 2.76 24.35
CA ALA A 313 -10.26 3.26 23.00
C ALA A 313 -11.65 2.86 22.52
N GLY A 314 -12.44 3.82 22.04
CA GLY A 314 -13.80 3.56 21.55
C GLY A 314 -13.83 2.74 20.28
N SER A 315 -12.70 2.63 19.57
CA SER A 315 -12.54 1.84 18.36
C SER A 315 -11.27 0.98 18.42
N LYS A 316 -11.37 -0.23 17.88
CA LYS A 316 -10.24 -1.15 17.70
C LYS A 316 -10.16 -1.53 16.21
N LEU A 317 -9.03 -1.35 15.57
CA LEU A 317 -8.80 -1.91 14.23
C LEU A 317 -8.75 -3.44 14.36
N ILE A 318 -9.63 -4.14 13.70
CA ILE A 318 -9.77 -5.61 13.80
C ILE A 318 -9.42 -6.32 12.50
N GLY A 319 -9.23 -5.57 11.43
CA GLY A 319 -8.86 -6.13 10.14
C GLY A 319 -8.87 -5.08 9.05
N GLY A 320 -8.60 -5.52 7.85
CA GLY A 320 -8.64 -4.69 6.66
C GLY A 320 -8.73 -5.54 5.41
N TRP A 321 -8.88 -4.86 4.29
CA TRP A 321 -8.87 -5.47 2.98
C TRP A 321 -8.11 -4.56 2.01
N ALA A 322 -7.34 -5.19 1.16
CA ALA A 322 -6.75 -4.57 -0.02
C ALA A 322 -6.97 -5.51 -1.22
N PRO A 323 -6.91 -5.01 -2.46
CA PRO A 323 -7.09 -5.84 -3.64
C PRO A 323 -6.21 -7.09 -3.65
N GLY A 324 -6.84 -8.24 -3.90
CA GLY A 324 -6.19 -9.54 -3.86
C GLY A 324 -6.05 -10.15 -2.45
N GLN A 325 -6.59 -9.52 -1.41
CA GLN A 325 -6.63 -10.12 -0.09
C GLN A 325 -7.78 -11.13 0.01
N GLU A 326 -7.45 -12.30 0.55
CA GLU A 326 -8.40 -13.36 0.83
C GLU A 326 -9.17 -13.12 2.14
N PRO A 327 -10.30 -13.82 2.36
CA PRO A 327 -10.98 -13.84 3.64
C PRO A 327 -10.03 -14.21 4.78
N ALA A 328 -10.18 -13.58 5.93
CA ALA A 328 -9.45 -13.95 7.14
C ALA A 328 -10.21 -15.01 7.92
N SER A 329 -9.51 -16.02 8.44
CA SER A 329 -10.07 -17.04 9.32
C SER A 329 -9.14 -17.28 10.51
N PHE A 330 -9.71 -17.37 11.70
CA PHE A 330 -8.97 -17.50 12.96
C PHE A 330 -9.23 -18.90 13.56
N GLU A 331 -8.35 -19.84 13.28
CA GLU A 331 -8.52 -21.21 13.77
C GLU A 331 -8.35 -21.28 15.31
N GLY A 332 -9.37 -21.78 16.00
CA GLY A 332 -9.38 -21.94 17.45
C GLY A 332 -9.34 -20.61 18.24
N ALA A 333 -9.64 -19.49 17.58
CA ALA A 333 -9.61 -18.17 18.18
C ALA A 333 -10.67 -17.24 17.55
N GLY A 334 -10.90 -16.09 18.17
CA GLY A 334 -11.84 -15.09 17.62
C GLY A 334 -11.71 -13.75 18.33
N ILE A 335 -12.24 -12.72 17.67
CA ILE A 335 -12.39 -11.38 18.25
C ILE A 335 -13.74 -11.31 18.92
N LEU A 336 -13.76 -11.03 20.21
CA LEU A 336 -14.98 -10.99 21.01
C LEU A 336 -15.71 -9.65 20.81
N PHE A 337 -16.96 -9.73 20.38
CA PHE A 337 -17.90 -8.63 20.35
C PHE A 337 -18.86 -8.74 21.55
N GLN A 338 -19.08 -7.64 22.21
CA GLN A 338 -20.08 -7.53 23.26
C GLN A 338 -21.45 -7.14 22.68
N PRO A 339 -22.56 -7.37 23.39
CA PRO A 339 -23.87 -6.89 22.97
C PRO A 339 -23.87 -5.39 22.68
N GLY A 340 -24.37 -5.00 21.51
CA GLY A 340 -24.44 -3.61 21.06
C GLY A 340 -23.13 -3.06 20.45
N ASP A 341 -22.04 -3.81 20.42
CA ASP A 341 -20.89 -3.44 19.61
C ASP A 341 -21.26 -3.37 18.14
N THR A 342 -20.63 -2.43 17.42
CA THR A 342 -20.87 -2.24 15.99
C THR A 342 -19.55 -2.29 15.19
N VAL A 343 -19.68 -2.34 13.88
CA VAL A 343 -18.56 -2.29 12.96
C VAL A 343 -18.52 -0.95 12.26
N VAL A 344 -17.34 -0.37 12.09
CA VAL A 344 -17.11 0.74 11.18
C VAL A 344 -16.19 0.28 10.06
N LEU A 345 -16.65 0.43 8.83
CA LEU A 345 -15.81 0.33 7.65
C LEU A 345 -15.24 1.71 7.35
N GLN A 346 -13.92 1.85 7.38
CA GLN A 346 -13.23 2.99 6.82
C GLN A 346 -12.79 2.65 5.41
N MET A 347 -13.45 3.25 4.45
CA MET A 347 -13.19 3.06 3.03
C MET A 347 -12.22 4.13 2.53
N HIS A 348 -11.16 3.70 1.85
CA HIS A 348 -10.34 4.60 1.05
C HIS A 348 -10.67 4.39 -0.41
N TYR A 349 -11.27 5.39 -1.01
CA TYR A 349 -11.55 5.43 -2.44
C TYR A 349 -10.44 6.18 -3.18
N HIS A 350 -10.14 5.70 -4.37
CA HIS A 350 -9.29 6.40 -5.33
C HIS A 350 -9.99 6.45 -6.69
N TYR A 351 -10.45 7.65 -7.07
CA TYR A 351 -11.18 7.86 -8.31
C TYR A 351 -10.22 8.26 -9.44
N ALA A 352 -10.21 7.48 -10.54
CA ALA A 352 -9.47 7.82 -11.76
C ALA A 352 -10.25 8.86 -12.59
N ASP A 353 -11.13 8.40 -13.46
CA ASP A 353 -11.83 9.25 -14.42
C ASP A 353 -13.37 9.27 -14.25
N SER A 354 -13.88 8.41 -13.38
CA SER A 354 -15.32 8.29 -13.12
C SER A 354 -15.56 7.95 -11.66
N VAL A 355 -16.78 8.20 -11.21
CA VAL A 355 -17.28 7.82 -9.90
C VAL A 355 -18.54 7.00 -10.09
N THR A 356 -18.59 5.84 -9.45
CA THR A 356 -19.74 4.94 -9.45
C THR A 356 -20.22 4.77 -8.01
N PRO A 357 -21.55 4.76 -7.75
CA PRO A 357 -22.06 4.46 -6.42
C PRO A 357 -21.54 3.11 -5.92
N ASP A 358 -21.06 3.05 -4.68
CA ASP A 358 -20.52 1.87 -4.03
C ASP A 358 -21.40 1.46 -2.85
N GLN A 359 -21.73 0.19 -2.76
CA GLN A 359 -22.45 -0.42 -1.63
C GLN A 359 -21.78 -1.74 -1.23
N SER A 360 -20.53 -1.63 -0.81
CA SER A 360 -19.72 -2.77 -0.36
C SER A 360 -20.28 -3.47 0.86
N SER A 361 -19.86 -4.70 1.08
CA SER A 361 -20.34 -5.57 2.15
C SER A 361 -19.22 -6.10 3.02
N PHE A 362 -19.55 -6.39 4.26
CA PHE A 362 -18.71 -7.05 5.24
C PHE A 362 -19.38 -8.32 5.75
N VAL A 363 -18.70 -9.43 5.67
CA VAL A 363 -19.20 -10.75 6.08
C VAL A 363 -18.47 -11.21 7.31
N MET A 364 -19.21 -11.74 8.29
CA MET A 364 -18.65 -12.31 9.50
C MET A 364 -18.97 -13.80 9.57
N GLN A 365 -17.95 -14.57 9.93
CA GLN A 365 -18.11 -15.92 10.49
C GLN A 365 -18.12 -15.78 12.00
N THR A 366 -19.11 -16.37 12.66
CA THR A 366 -19.35 -16.15 14.08
C THR A 366 -19.48 -17.45 14.88
N GLU A 367 -19.15 -17.37 16.17
CA GLU A 367 -19.41 -18.39 17.18
C GLU A 367 -19.96 -17.77 18.45
N PRO A 368 -20.76 -18.46 19.24
CA PRO A 368 -21.21 -17.95 20.54
C PRO A 368 -20.05 -17.50 21.44
N GLY A 369 -20.21 -16.42 22.19
CA GLY A 369 -19.20 -15.93 23.13
C GLY A 369 -18.84 -16.90 24.26
N THR A 370 -19.65 -17.95 24.45
CA THR A 370 -19.40 -19.06 25.39
C THR A 370 -18.54 -20.19 24.78
N SER A 371 -18.22 -20.11 23.49
CA SER A 371 -17.36 -21.12 22.82
C SER A 371 -15.96 -21.12 23.43
N PRO A 372 -15.31 -22.28 23.55
CA PRO A 372 -13.97 -22.41 24.16
C PRO A 372 -12.86 -21.92 23.19
N LEU A 373 -12.98 -20.69 22.71
CA LEU A 373 -12.05 -20.05 21.80
C LEU A 373 -11.08 -19.14 22.56
N ARG A 374 -9.88 -18.98 22.02
CA ARG A 374 -8.95 -17.97 22.52
C ARG A 374 -9.38 -16.59 21.99
N GLU A 375 -9.47 -15.62 22.89
CA GLU A 375 -9.74 -14.25 22.50
C GLU A 375 -8.51 -13.64 21.81
N ILE A 376 -8.73 -13.07 20.64
CA ILE A 376 -7.73 -12.29 19.90
C ILE A 376 -7.78 -10.86 20.39
N THR A 377 -6.67 -10.39 20.93
CA THR A 377 -6.46 -8.97 21.20
C THR A 377 -5.60 -8.37 20.07
N VAL A 378 -6.16 -7.41 19.36
CA VAL A 378 -5.42 -6.68 18.33
C VAL A 378 -4.64 -5.56 18.99
N MET A 379 -3.35 -5.57 18.82
CA MET A 379 -2.44 -4.49 19.24
C MET A 379 -1.93 -3.79 17.98
N ASN A 380 -2.10 -2.47 17.93
CA ASN A 380 -1.49 -1.63 16.90
C ASN A 380 -0.27 -0.93 17.50
N PRO A 381 0.94 -1.50 17.40
CA PRO A 381 2.14 -0.78 17.78
C PRO A 381 2.31 0.37 16.80
N LEU A 382 2.03 1.58 17.27
CA LEU A 382 2.25 2.78 16.48
C LEU A 382 3.75 3.05 16.46
N ALA A 383 4.31 3.13 15.27
CA ALA A 383 5.63 3.72 15.08
C ALA A 383 5.59 5.21 15.52
N PRO A 384 6.74 5.80 15.88
CA PRO A 384 6.79 7.26 16.09
C PRO A 384 6.18 7.97 14.91
N VAL A 385 5.43 9.02 15.22
CA VAL A 385 4.79 9.88 14.22
C VAL A 385 5.83 10.48 13.26
N GLU A 386 7.05 10.68 13.75
CA GLU A 386 8.19 11.06 12.94
C GLU A 386 9.20 9.92 12.93
N ILE A 387 9.57 9.47 11.74
CA ILE A 387 10.73 8.63 11.55
C ILE A 387 11.94 9.57 11.69
N PRO A 388 12.71 9.52 12.79
CA PRO A 388 13.74 10.52 13.07
C PRO A 388 14.93 10.43 12.11
N CYS A 389 14.86 9.56 11.12
CA CYS A 389 15.98 9.20 10.29
C CYS A 389 15.68 9.38 8.82
N PRO A 390 16.53 10.10 8.07
CA PRO A 390 16.48 10.08 6.61
C PRO A 390 16.66 8.65 6.08
N ALA A 391 16.09 8.36 4.92
CA ALA A 391 16.28 7.07 4.27
C ALA A 391 17.78 6.78 4.08
N GLY A 392 18.24 5.62 4.56
CA GLY A 392 19.65 5.21 4.47
C GLY A 392 20.56 5.76 5.57
N ALA A 393 20.06 6.52 6.54
CA ALA A 393 20.86 6.96 7.69
C ALA A 393 21.30 5.80 8.58
N THR A 394 22.55 5.85 9.05
CA THR A 394 23.19 4.82 9.88
C THR A 394 23.60 5.33 11.26
N GLU A 395 23.20 6.56 11.61
CA GLU A 395 23.52 7.15 12.90
C GLU A 395 22.82 6.43 14.06
N PRO A 396 23.39 6.50 15.29
CA PRO A 396 22.80 5.85 16.47
C PRO A 396 21.37 6.31 16.80
N LEU A 397 20.99 7.53 16.45
CA LEU A 397 19.62 8.04 16.59
C LEU A 397 18.59 7.29 15.72
N CYS A 398 19.08 6.60 14.72
CA CYS A 398 18.29 5.77 13.82
C CYS A 398 18.20 4.31 14.28
N ASP A 399 18.76 4.01 15.45
CA ASP A 399 18.63 2.69 16.06
C ASP A 399 17.16 2.47 16.46
N ARG A 400 16.62 1.38 15.95
CA ARG A 400 15.23 0.97 16.21
C ARG A 400 14.93 0.77 17.68
N ALA A 401 15.92 0.35 18.46
CA ALA A 401 15.78 0.18 19.89
C ALA A 401 15.55 1.52 20.60
N ALA A 402 16.30 2.56 20.23
CA ALA A 402 16.11 3.91 20.75
C ALA A 402 14.74 4.49 20.37
N ALA A 403 14.30 4.29 19.13
CA ALA A 403 12.99 4.74 18.67
C ALA A 403 11.84 4.02 19.40
N LEU A 404 11.98 2.74 19.72
CA LEU A 404 11.02 1.99 20.53
C LEU A 404 10.98 2.46 21.98
N GLU A 405 12.13 2.75 22.60
CA GLU A 405 12.20 3.31 23.97
C GLU A 405 11.56 4.69 24.06
N ASP A 406 11.77 5.55 23.08
CA ASP A 406 11.18 6.88 23.04
C ASP A 406 9.66 6.82 22.80
N ASN A 407 9.18 5.90 21.99
CA ASN A 407 7.76 5.61 21.86
C ASN A 407 7.13 5.15 23.16
N VAL A 408 7.79 4.25 23.86
CA VAL A 408 7.33 3.79 25.16
C VAL A 408 7.29 4.93 26.19
N LYS A 409 8.26 5.85 26.16
CA LYS A 409 8.26 7.07 27.00
C LYS A 409 7.13 8.04 26.62
N LEU A 410 6.84 8.20 25.33
CA LEU A 410 5.81 9.13 24.83
C LEU A 410 4.39 8.65 25.17
N TYR A 411 4.15 7.37 25.18
CA TYR A 411 2.83 6.77 25.40
C TYR A 411 2.67 6.10 26.77
N GLY A 412 3.79 5.91 27.51
CA GLY A 412 3.82 5.25 28.80
C GLY A 412 2.96 5.87 29.91
N PRO A 413 2.88 7.21 30.05
CA PRO A 413 2.11 7.80 31.14
C PRO A 413 0.60 7.75 30.96
N SER A 414 0.10 7.50 29.73
CA SER A 414 -1.33 7.62 29.42
C SER A 414 -2.07 6.30 29.38
N GLY A 415 -1.41 5.15 29.51
CA GLY A 415 -2.07 3.86 29.47
C GLY A 415 -1.40 2.80 30.31
N LYS A 416 -1.99 2.44 31.43
CA LYS A 416 -1.59 1.26 32.24
C LYS A 416 -1.41 -0.02 31.40
N PHE A 417 -2.10 -0.11 30.28
CA PHE A 417 -2.02 -1.23 29.35
C PHE A 417 -0.69 -1.24 28.59
N ILE A 418 -0.19 -0.08 28.17
CA ILE A 418 1.11 0.07 27.53
C ILE A 418 2.23 -0.19 28.54
N GLU A 419 2.10 0.29 29.79
CA GLU A 419 3.10 0.04 30.84
C GLU A 419 3.30 -1.44 31.17
N GLN A 420 2.26 -2.27 31.17
CA GLN A 420 2.38 -3.66 31.63
C GLN A 420 2.65 -4.68 30.53
N GLY A 421 2.14 -4.47 29.33
CA GLY A 421 2.26 -5.42 28.22
C GLY A 421 3.34 -5.03 27.20
N LEU A 422 3.19 -3.85 26.59
CA LEU A 422 4.11 -3.37 25.57
C LEU A 422 5.49 -3.01 26.13
N LEU A 423 5.57 -2.43 27.34
CA LEU A 423 6.85 -2.09 27.96
C LEU A 423 7.71 -3.33 28.21
N ARG A 424 7.10 -4.45 28.64
CA ARG A 424 7.84 -5.71 28.80
C ARG A 424 8.24 -6.32 27.46
N ALA A 425 7.35 -6.28 26.47
CA ALA A 425 7.65 -6.76 25.14
C ALA A 425 8.71 -5.89 24.48
N CYS A 426 8.57 -4.56 24.55
CA CYS A 426 9.55 -3.64 23.97
C CYS A 426 10.90 -3.66 24.69
N LYS A 427 10.95 -3.77 26.03
CA LYS A 427 12.23 -3.90 26.74
C LYS A 427 12.93 -5.21 26.41
N LYS A 428 12.20 -6.34 26.43
CA LYS A 428 12.77 -7.61 26.06
C LYS A 428 13.25 -7.62 24.62
N THR A 429 12.50 -7.01 23.75
CA THR A 429 12.82 -6.93 22.33
C THR A 429 13.91 -5.90 22.05
N ALA A 430 13.99 -4.81 22.79
CA ALA A 430 15.12 -3.87 22.69
C ALA A 430 16.43 -4.53 23.16
N GLU A 431 16.39 -5.34 24.21
CA GLU A 431 17.53 -6.16 24.65
C GLU A 431 17.90 -7.22 23.60
N GLU A 432 16.93 -7.89 23.01
CA GLU A 432 17.13 -8.86 21.93
C GLU A 432 17.62 -8.19 20.64
N LEU A 433 17.17 -6.98 20.32
CA LEU A 433 17.59 -6.18 19.18
C LEU A 433 19.02 -5.64 19.37
N ALA A 434 19.38 -5.25 20.59
CA ALA A 434 20.75 -4.87 20.95
C ALA A 434 21.75 -6.02 20.77
N VAL A 435 21.28 -7.27 20.75
CA VAL A 435 22.08 -8.50 20.51
C VAL A 435 22.16 -8.84 19.00
N GLY A 436 21.72 -7.95 18.11
CA GLY A 436 21.91 -8.11 16.65
C GLY A 436 20.77 -8.78 15.91
N LEU A 437 19.62 -8.93 16.53
CA LEU A 437 18.38 -9.14 15.79
C LEU A 437 18.04 -7.82 15.09
N ASN A 438 18.46 -7.67 13.85
CA ASN A 438 18.04 -6.58 12.99
C ASN A 438 16.53 -6.59 12.91
N GLY A 439 15.95 -5.78 13.76
CA GLY A 439 14.56 -5.75 14.10
C GLY A 439 13.63 -5.87 12.94
N THR A 440 13.04 -6.98 12.93
CA THR A 440 11.95 -7.33 12.06
C THR A 440 10.74 -7.46 12.96
N TYR A 441 9.92 -6.44 12.90
CA TYR A 441 8.54 -6.44 13.37
C TYR A 441 7.61 -6.30 12.18
#